data_62e805ae5d80ad797c66b2c4fe755d6b
#
_entry.id   62e805ae5d80ad797c66b2c4fe755d6b
#
_cell.length_a   1.000
_cell.length_b   1.000
_cell.length_c   1.000
_cell.angle_alpha   90.00
_cell.angle_beta   90.00
_cell.angle_gamma   90.00
#
_symmetry.space_group_name_H-M   'P 1'
#
loop_
_entity.id
_entity.type
_entity.pdbx_description
1 polymer ?
#
loop_
_entity_poly.entity_id
_entity_poly.type
_entity_poly.pdbx_seq_one_letter_code
_entity_poly.pdbx_strand_id
1 'polypeptide(L)'
;MAAILMIDDERAILELVKNGLQKDGHFVTAYTSAAQVPLDKLNRYDLIILDIMMPDVDGFSYCDKIRSLVDCPILFLTAKTMEHDITFGLALGADDYLTKPFRIVELRARVNAHLRRERRERHTALTFD
;
A
#
# COMPACT_ATOMS: atom_id res chain seq x y z
N MET A 1 4.29 10.67 11.11
CA MET A 1 2.91 10.82 10.67
C MET A 1 2.85 10.80 9.15
N ALA A 2 2.11 9.87 8.58
CA ALA A 2 2.07 9.68 7.14
C ALA A 2 0.64 9.59 6.63
N ALA A 3 0.45 9.92 5.35
CA ALA A 3 -0.84 9.76 4.65
C ALA A 3 -0.81 8.44 3.89
N ILE A 4 -1.71 7.54 4.24
CA ILE A 4 -1.75 6.18 3.69
C ILE A 4 -3.07 5.98 2.95
N LEU A 5 -2.97 5.47 1.73
CA LEU A 5 -4.14 5.07 0.94
C LEU A 5 -4.32 3.57 1.07
N MET A 6 -5.55 3.13 1.31
CA MET A 6 -5.87 1.72 1.32
C MET A 6 -7.07 1.42 0.43
N ILE A 7 -6.94 0.43 -0.42
CA ILE A 7 -8.00 -0.01 -1.33
C ILE A 7 -8.23 -1.50 -1.13
N ASP A 8 -9.42 -1.86 -0.66
CA ASP A 8 -9.81 -3.23 -0.38
C ASP A 8 -11.33 -3.30 -0.30
N ASP A 9 -11.96 -4.24 -0.98
CA ASP A 9 -13.41 -4.36 -0.99
C ASP A 9 -13.99 -4.92 0.32
N GLU A 10 -13.15 -5.47 1.19
CA GLU A 10 -13.58 -6.00 2.49
C GLU A 10 -13.56 -4.91 3.56
N ARG A 11 -14.73 -4.40 3.94
CA ARG A 11 -14.82 -3.31 4.92
C ARG A 11 -14.20 -3.65 6.27
N ALA A 12 -14.33 -4.91 6.70
CA ALA A 12 -13.75 -5.35 7.97
C ALA A 12 -12.23 -5.22 7.97
N ILE A 13 -11.59 -5.51 6.84
CA ILE A 13 -10.14 -5.36 6.69
C ILE A 13 -9.75 -3.88 6.68
N LEU A 14 -10.51 -3.05 5.97
CA LEU A 14 -10.26 -1.60 5.96
C LEU A 14 -10.29 -1.03 7.37
N GLU A 15 -11.31 -1.42 8.16
CA GLU A 15 -11.44 -0.94 9.55
C GLU A 15 -10.29 -1.41 10.43
N LEU A 16 -9.93 -2.68 10.33
CA LEU A 16 -8.85 -3.26 11.12
C LEU A 16 -7.53 -2.55 10.84
N VAL A 17 -7.21 -2.35 9.57
CA VAL A 17 -5.96 -1.72 9.16
C VAL A 17 -5.96 -0.23 9.53
N LYS A 18 -7.07 0.46 9.27
CA LYS A 18 -7.20 1.87 9.61
C LYS A 18 -6.99 2.09 11.10
N ASN A 19 -7.67 1.31 11.94
CA ASN A 19 -7.54 1.42 13.39
C ASN A 19 -6.10 1.15 13.84
N GLY A 20 -5.47 0.13 13.26
CA GLY A 20 -4.10 -0.23 13.62
C GLY A 20 -3.10 0.85 13.26
N LEU A 21 -3.19 1.40 12.05
CA LEU A 21 -2.25 2.42 11.58
C LEU A 21 -2.48 3.77 12.25
N GLN A 22 -3.72 4.08 12.63
CA GLN A 22 -4.01 5.31 13.38
C GLN A 22 -3.33 5.32 14.75
N LYS A 23 -3.12 4.15 15.36
CA LYS A 23 -2.36 4.05 16.61
C LYS A 23 -0.92 4.51 16.48
N ASP A 24 -0.38 4.42 15.27
CA ASP A 24 0.98 4.89 14.98
C ASP A 24 0.99 6.35 14.50
N GLY A 25 -0.15 7.03 14.55
CA GLY A 25 -0.27 8.44 14.19
C GLY A 25 -0.45 8.69 12.70
N HIS A 26 -0.75 7.66 11.90
CA HIS A 26 -0.95 7.83 10.46
C HIS A 26 -2.39 8.21 10.13
N PHE A 27 -2.54 8.90 9.00
CA PHE A 27 -3.86 9.18 8.41
C PHE A 27 -4.13 8.16 7.32
N VAL A 28 -5.24 7.45 7.43
CA VAL A 28 -5.59 6.41 6.46
C VAL A 28 -6.85 6.83 5.72
N THR A 29 -6.76 6.93 4.40
CA THR A 29 -7.89 7.12 3.51
C THR A 29 -8.22 5.77 2.88
N ALA A 30 -9.43 5.29 3.10
CA ALA A 30 -9.83 3.94 2.69
C ALA A 30 -10.92 4.00 1.62
N TYR A 31 -10.76 3.20 0.58
CA TYR A 31 -11.75 3.03 -0.47
C TYR A 31 -12.07 1.54 -0.64
N THR A 32 -13.31 1.22 -0.95
CA THR A 32 -13.73 -0.16 -1.23
C THR A 32 -13.54 -0.54 -2.69
N SER A 33 -13.21 0.43 -3.54
CA SER A 33 -13.07 0.22 -4.98
C SER A 33 -11.99 1.14 -5.54
N ALA A 34 -11.15 0.61 -6.40
CA ALA A 34 -10.11 1.40 -7.07
C ALA A 34 -10.72 2.48 -7.98
N ALA A 35 -11.91 2.23 -8.52
CA ALA A 35 -12.60 3.19 -9.38
C ALA A 35 -12.97 4.49 -8.66
N GLN A 36 -13.08 4.45 -7.34
CA GLN A 36 -13.44 5.62 -6.53
C GLN A 36 -12.26 6.56 -6.30
N VAL A 37 -11.04 6.10 -6.54
CA VAL A 37 -9.82 6.85 -6.19
C VAL A 37 -9.48 7.86 -7.29
N PRO A 38 -9.43 9.17 -6.98
CA PRO A 38 -8.99 10.17 -7.96
C PRO A 38 -7.50 9.97 -8.28
N LEU A 39 -7.19 9.69 -9.55
CA LEU A 39 -5.81 9.42 -9.97
C LEU A 39 -4.90 10.63 -9.81
N ASP A 40 -5.43 11.84 -9.95
CA ASP A 40 -4.68 13.08 -9.80
C ASP A 40 -4.27 13.38 -8.35
N LYS A 41 -4.82 12.62 -7.38
CA LYS A 41 -4.50 12.80 -5.97
C LYS A 41 -3.60 11.72 -5.40
N LEU A 42 -3.19 10.75 -6.21
CA LEU A 42 -2.38 9.62 -5.75
C LEU A 42 -1.03 10.05 -5.18
N ASN A 43 -0.44 11.09 -5.70
CA ASN A 43 0.89 11.55 -5.25
C ASN A 43 0.88 12.22 -3.87
N ARG A 44 -0.29 12.37 -3.25
CA ARG A 44 -0.41 12.91 -1.89
C ARG A 44 -0.11 11.87 -0.82
N TYR A 45 -0.12 10.60 -1.18
CA TYR A 45 0.06 9.52 -0.21
C TYR A 45 1.52 9.14 -0.07
N ASP A 46 1.88 8.78 1.14
CA ASP A 46 3.23 8.34 1.48
C ASP A 46 3.40 6.84 1.35
N LEU A 47 2.29 6.11 1.28
CA LEU A 47 2.28 4.66 1.11
C LEU A 47 0.90 4.22 0.65
N ILE A 48 0.85 3.20 -0.20
CA ILE A 48 -0.41 2.63 -0.72
C ILE A 48 -0.49 1.16 -0.36
N ILE A 49 -1.62 0.76 0.24
CA ILE A 49 -1.94 -0.64 0.51
C ILE A 49 -3.05 -1.05 -0.45
N LEU A 50 -2.84 -2.11 -1.20
CA LEU A 50 -3.70 -2.48 -2.32
C LEU A 50 -4.01 -3.97 -2.30
N ASP A 51 -5.30 -4.33 -2.37
CA ASP A 51 -5.71 -5.70 -2.57
C ASP A 51 -5.72 -6.04 -4.08
N ILE A 52 -5.35 -7.25 -4.41
CA ILE A 52 -5.34 -7.74 -5.79
C ILE A 52 -6.74 -8.18 -6.22
N MET A 53 -7.46 -8.84 -5.30
CA MET A 53 -8.74 -9.48 -5.60
C MET A 53 -9.90 -8.54 -5.34
N MET A 54 -10.14 -7.60 -6.25
CA MET A 54 -11.26 -6.67 -6.17
C MET A 54 -12.24 -6.93 -7.33
N PRO A 55 -13.56 -6.74 -7.11
CA PRO A 55 -14.56 -7.07 -8.15
C PRO A 55 -14.54 -6.13 -9.36
N ASP A 56 -14.09 -4.89 -9.18
CA ASP A 56 -14.15 -3.87 -10.25
C ASP A 56 -12.85 -3.77 -11.07
N VAL A 57 -11.72 -4.05 -10.45
CA VAL A 57 -10.39 -3.88 -11.08
C VAL A 57 -9.46 -4.95 -10.56
N ASP A 58 -8.67 -5.53 -11.46
CA ASP A 58 -7.57 -6.40 -11.06
C ASP A 58 -6.46 -5.56 -10.41
N GLY A 59 -6.09 -5.92 -9.18
CA GLY A 59 -5.09 -5.18 -8.42
C GLY A 59 -3.71 -5.17 -9.06
N PHE A 60 -3.33 -6.22 -9.77
CA PHE A 60 -2.07 -6.24 -10.50
C PHE A 60 -2.06 -5.19 -11.61
N SER A 61 -3.13 -5.14 -12.40
CA SER A 61 -3.26 -4.15 -13.47
C SER A 61 -3.30 -2.73 -12.91
N TYR A 62 -3.97 -2.54 -11.79
CA TYR A 62 -4.05 -1.24 -11.14
C TYR A 62 -2.67 -0.80 -10.64
N CYS A 63 -1.92 -1.69 -10.03
CA CYS A 63 -0.56 -1.41 -9.57
C CYS A 63 0.34 -1.00 -10.74
N ASP A 64 0.27 -1.75 -11.84
CA ASP A 64 1.05 -1.43 -13.04
C ASP A 64 0.73 -0.03 -13.54
N LYS A 65 -0.55 0.32 -13.56
CA LYS A 65 -1.02 1.64 -13.99
C LYS A 65 -0.52 2.76 -13.09
N ILE A 66 -0.65 2.60 -11.77
CA ILE A 66 -0.32 3.67 -10.84
C ILE A 66 1.17 3.75 -10.50
N ARG A 67 1.94 2.70 -10.78
CA ARG A 67 3.37 2.70 -10.44
C ARG A 67 4.13 3.89 -11.06
N SER A 68 3.78 4.27 -12.27
CA SER A 68 4.38 5.41 -12.94
C SER A 68 3.86 6.76 -12.43
N LEU A 69 2.76 6.76 -11.69
CA LEU A 69 2.12 7.98 -11.19
C LEU A 69 2.56 8.34 -9.77
N VAL A 70 3.19 7.42 -9.05
CA VAL A 70 3.57 7.63 -7.66
C VAL A 70 4.99 7.15 -7.41
N ASP A 71 5.66 7.80 -6.45
CA ASP A 71 7.00 7.40 -6.00
C ASP A 71 6.96 6.66 -4.68
N CYS A 72 5.82 6.66 -4.00
CA CYS A 72 5.71 6.05 -2.68
C CYS A 72 5.69 4.53 -2.74
N PRO A 73 5.98 3.84 -1.62
CA PRO A 73 5.88 2.40 -1.56
C PRO A 73 4.45 1.90 -1.81
N ILE A 74 4.34 0.78 -2.53
CA ILE A 74 3.09 0.06 -2.76
C ILE A 74 3.22 -1.31 -2.11
N LEU A 75 2.29 -1.63 -1.21
CA LEU A 75 2.24 -2.89 -0.48
C LEU A 75 0.96 -3.62 -0.84
N PHE A 76 1.08 -4.83 -1.36
CA PHE A 76 -0.10 -5.67 -1.57
C PHE A 76 -0.52 -6.34 -0.28
N LEU A 77 -1.82 -6.36 0.00
CA LEU A 77 -2.43 -7.08 1.11
C LEU A 77 -3.57 -7.91 0.54
N THR A 78 -3.38 -9.21 0.37
CA THR A 78 -4.29 -10.01 -0.45
C THR A 78 -4.35 -11.47 -0.03
N ALA A 79 -5.46 -12.14 -0.41
CA ALA A 79 -5.63 -13.57 -0.21
C ALA A 79 -4.88 -14.41 -1.25
N LYS A 80 -4.29 -13.81 -2.28
CA LYS A 80 -3.48 -14.55 -3.26
C LYS A 80 -2.15 -14.94 -2.64
N THR A 81 -1.96 -16.25 -2.41
CA THR A 81 -0.82 -16.77 -1.65
C THR A 81 0.15 -17.59 -2.47
N MET A 82 -0.14 -17.82 -3.75
CA MET A 82 0.75 -18.61 -4.60
C MET A 82 2.07 -17.89 -4.86
N GLU A 83 3.15 -18.62 -4.88
CA GLU A 83 4.48 -18.06 -5.05
C GLU A 83 4.59 -17.25 -6.34
N HIS A 84 3.99 -17.71 -7.44
CA HIS A 84 4.04 -16.97 -8.70
C HIS A 84 3.26 -15.63 -8.63
N ASP A 85 2.20 -15.56 -7.83
CA ASP A 85 1.48 -14.30 -7.63
C ASP A 85 2.35 -13.29 -6.89
N ILE A 86 3.05 -13.74 -5.87
CA ILE A 86 3.96 -12.89 -5.08
C ILE A 86 5.08 -12.37 -5.97
N THR A 87 5.71 -13.25 -6.72
CA THR A 87 6.80 -12.90 -7.63
C THR A 87 6.33 -11.92 -8.70
N PHE A 88 5.15 -12.17 -9.27
CA PHE A 88 4.58 -11.30 -10.29
C PHE A 88 4.28 -9.90 -9.75
N GLY A 89 3.66 -9.82 -8.56
CA GLY A 89 3.35 -8.54 -7.93
C GLY A 89 4.59 -7.69 -7.66
N LEU A 90 5.63 -8.32 -7.13
CA LEU A 90 6.89 -7.62 -6.87
C LEU A 90 7.57 -7.18 -8.17
N ALA A 91 7.48 -7.99 -9.23
CA ALA A 91 8.03 -7.64 -10.53
C ALA A 91 7.31 -6.45 -11.17
N LEU A 92 6.02 -6.25 -10.86
CA LEU A 92 5.26 -5.08 -11.35
C LEU A 92 5.64 -3.79 -10.65
N GLY A 93 6.46 -3.85 -9.61
CA GLY A 93 6.94 -2.68 -8.91
C GLY A 93 6.37 -2.49 -7.51
N ALA A 94 5.66 -3.48 -6.96
CA ALA A 94 5.27 -3.44 -5.57
C ALA A 94 6.52 -3.58 -4.68
N ASP A 95 6.50 -2.89 -3.54
CA ASP A 95 7.62 -2.88 -2.61
C ASP A 95 7.49 -3.97 -1.55
N ASP A 96 6.29 -4.50 -1.36
CA ASP A 96 6.05 -5.55 -0.37
C ASP A 96 4.77 -6.31 -0.72
N TYR A 97 4.62 -7.49 -0.14
CA TYR A 97 3.49 -8.39 -0.40
C TYR A 97 3.15 -9.13 0.88
N LEU A 98 1.99 -8.87 1.44
CA LEU A 98 1.52 -9.51 2.67
C LEU A 98 0.25 -10.30 2.38
N THR A 99 0.23 -11.58 2.77
CA THR A 99 -0.90 -12.45 2.48
C THR A 99 -1.91 -12.46 3.62
N LYS A 100 -3.20 -12.58 3.27
CA LYS A 100 -4.28 -12.78 4.25
C LYS A 100 -4.41 -14.27 4.56
N PRO A 101 -4.68 -14.66 5.81
CA PRO A 101 -4.81 -13.81 6.98
C PRO A 101 -3.46 -13.26 7.45
N PHE A 102 -3.47 -12.07 8.02
CA PHE A 102 -2.27 -11.41 8.49
C PHE A 102 -2.44 -10.98 9.95
N ARG A 103 -1.33 -10.65 10.61
CA ARG A 103 -1.35 -10.06 11.94
C ARG A 103 -1.18 -8.56 11.80
N ILE A 104 -2.02 -7.80 12.51
CA ILE A 104 -1.96 -6.34 12.45
C ILE A 104 -0.60 -5.81 12.92
N VAL A 105 0.03 -6.48 13.87
CA VAL A 105 1.37 -6.11 14.34
C VAL A 105 2.39 -6.21 13.20
N GLU A 106 2.31 -7.26 12.40
CA GLU A 106 3.20 -7.44 11.26
C GLU A 106 2.97 -6.37 10.20
N LEU A 107 1.71 -6.08 9.87
CA LEU A 107 1.39 -5.04 8.90
C LEU A 107 1.93 -3.67 9.35
N ARG A 108 1.70 -3.32 10.62
CA ARG A 108 2.19 -2.06 11.18
C ARG A 108 3.71 -1.98 11.09
N ALA A 109 4.40 -3.07 11.42
CA ALA A 109 5.86 -3.11 11.35
C ALA A 109 6.38 -2.89 9.92
N ARG A 110 5.75 -3.54 8.93
CA ARG A 110 6.13 -3.40 7.53
C ARG A 110 5.87 -2.00 7.01
N VAL A 111 4.71 -1.43 7.30
CA VAL A 111 4.35 -0.07 6.90
C VAL A 111 5.36 0.92 7.46
N ASN A 112 5.63 0.84 8.76
CA ASN A 112 6.56 1.77 9.40
C ASN A 112 8.00 1.59 8.90
N ALA A 113 8.40 0.37 8.55
CA ALA A 113 9.72 0.12 7.97
C ALA A 113 9.87 0.79 6.60
N HIS A 114 8.86 0.68 5.74
CA HIS A 114 8.88 1.32 4.43
C HIS A 114 8.89 2.85 4.55
N LEU A 115 8.11 3.39 5.47
CA LEU A 115 8.06 4.83 5.69
C LEU A 115 9.41 5.37 6.22
N ARG A 116 10.08 4.63 7.10
CA ARG A 116 11.43 5.01 7.57
C ARG A 116 12.44 4.99 6.45
N ARG A 117 12.40 3.98 5.59
CA ARG A 117 13.31 3.86 4.45
C ARG A 117 13.15 5.02 3.49
N GLU A 118 11.91 5.38 3.17
CA GLU A 118 11.62 6.53 2.31
C GLU A 118 12.18 7.83 2.87
N ARG A 119 12.03 8.04 4.17
CA ARG A 119 12.56 9.24 4.82
C ARG A 119 14.10 9.28 4.77
N ARG A 120 14.75 8.15 4.95
CA ARG A 120 16.21 8.06 4.87
C ARG A 120 16.72 8.40 3.48
N GLU A 121 16.06 7.88 2.45
CA GLU A 121 16.43 8.12 1.06
C GLU A 121 16.26 9.59 0.72
N ARG A 122 15.17 10.21 1.13
CA ARG A 122 14.93 11.65 0.91
C ARG A 122 15.95 12.49 1.64
N HIS A 123 16.26 12.15 2.88
CA HIS A 123 17.25 12.87 3.67
C HIS A 123 18.63 12.79 3.03
N THR A 124 19.03 11.61 2.60
CA THR A 124 20.31 11.40 1.93
C THR A 124 20.40 12.21 0.64
N ALA A 125 19.35 12.23 -0.15
CA ALA A 125 19.31 12.99 -1.40
C ALA A 125 19.44 14.50 -1.12
N LEU A 126 18.83 15.00 -0.06
CA LEU A 126 18.88 16.42 0.31
C LEU A 126 20.26 16.84 0.84
N THR A 127 20.98 15.93 1.47
CA THR A 127 22.29 16.23 2.05
C THR A 127 23.44 16.02 1.07
N PHE A 128 23.18 15.49 -0.08
CA PHE A 128 24.21 15.10 -1.04
C PHE A 128 24.64 16.22 -1.98
N ASP A 129 24.03 17.36 -1.88
CA ASP A 129 24.44 18.52 -2.69
C ASP A 129 25.79 19.11 -2.22
#